data_f500df47b7d8a267f7e95f51a84ad681
#
_entry.id   f500df47b7d8a267f7e95f51a84ad681
#
_cell.length_a   1.000
_cell.length_b   1.000
_cell.length_c   1.000
_cell.angle_alpha   90.00
_cell.angle_beta   90.00
_cell.angle_gamma   90.00
#
_symmetry.space_group_name_H-M   'P 1'
#
loop_
_entity.id
_entity.type
_entity.pdbx_description
1 polymer ?
#
loop_
_entity_poly.entity_id
_entity_poly.type
_entity_poly.pdbx_seq_one_letter_code
_entity_poly.pdbx_strand_id
1 'polypeptide(L)'
;MTDELQLEQPRERPPDSSSRLLIFVVLAAAIVLAFILFWPRSVHHEAPPSLGVRLPFGPAEQSYAGSIRIESVSLSRAENFLHQEVTTVNAVLANDGNRTLQGVQITAEFYDQVHQVVLQESRNVLAGSPALLPHGSTNIEISVEHIPSMWNAQPPSLRVTGLLFAP
;
A
#
# COMPACT_ATOMS: atom_id res chain seq x y z
N MET A 1 48.44 77.02 16.77
CA MET A 1 47.14 76.94 17.39
C MET A 1 46.16 76.48 16.29
N THR A 2 46.12 75.20 15.97
CA THR A 2 45.19 74.60 14.99
C THR A 2 44.75 73.25 15.56
N ASP A 3 43.51 73.28 16.03
CA ASP A 3 42.81 72.18 16.63
C ASP A 3 42.31 71.28 15.53
N GLU A 4 42.89 70.07 15.42
CA GLU A 4 42.51 69.06 14.42
C GLU A 4 41.38 68.21 15.04
N LEU A 5 40.16 68.50 14.61
CA LEU A 5 39.00 67.70 14.88
C LEU A 5 39.14 66.33 14.20
N GLN A 6 39.51 65.31 14.98
CA GLN A 6 39.41 63.89 14.55
C GLN A 6 37.95 63.48 14.52
N LEU A 7 37.42 63.32 13.32
CA LEU A 7 36.13 62.66 13.07
C LEU A 7 36.28 61.17 13.37
N GLU A 8 35.70 60.76 14.49
CA GLU A 8 35.58 59.39 14.93
C GLU A 8 34.64 58.63 13.95
N GLN A 9 35.22 57.76 13.10
CA GLN A 9 34.43 56.88 12.23
C GLN A 9 33.65 55.87 13.07
N PRO A 10 32.37 55.62 12.77
CA PRO A 10 31.59 54.59 13.42
C PRO A 10 32.20 53.23 13.07
N ARG A 11 32.66 52.49 14.07
CA ARG A 11 33.05 51.07 13.94
C ARG A 11 31.80 50.25 13.63
N GLU A 12 31.67 49.84 12.39
CA GLU A 12 30.73 48.76 12.02
C GLU A 12 31.08 47.50 12.82
N ARG A 13 30.20 47.09 13.71
CA ARG A 13 30.31 45.82 14.40
C ARG A 13 30.15 44.70 13.37
N PRO A 14 31.05 43.69 13.32
CA PRO A 14 30.84 42.56 12.46
C PRO A 14 29.55 41.83 12.90
N PRO A 15 28.76 41.34 11.96
CA PRO A 15 27.52 40.64 12.28
C PRO A 15 27.84 39.43 13.13
N ASP A 16 27.22 39.35 14.30
CA ASP A 16 27.39 38.30 15.30
C ASP A 16 27.22 36.92 14.63
N SER A 17 28.22 36.07 14.77
CA SER A 17 28.24 34.68 14.22
C SER A 17 27.07 33.85 14.72
N SER A 18 26.51 34.20 15.88
CA SER A 18 25.31 33.62 16.48
C SER A 18 24.03 33.85 15.65
N SER A 19 23.91 35.01 14.99
CA SER A 19 22.76 35.30 14.11
C SER A 19 22.76 34.44 12.85
N ARG A 20 23.93 34.16 12.29
CA ARG A 20 24.06 33.24 11.12
C ARG A 20 23.72 31.80 11.50
N LEU A 21 24.16 31.36 12.65
CA LEU A 21 23.87 30.01 13.17
C LEU A 21 22.36 29.82 13.43
N LEU A 22 21.69 30.82 13.97
CA LEU A 22 20.23 30.84 14.16
C LEU A 22 19.49 30.76 12.82
N ILE A 23 19.91 31.46 11.79
CA ILE A 23 19.31 31.42 10.45
C ILE A 23 19.45 30.00 9.86
N PHE A 24 20.61 29.36 9.98
CA PHE A 24 20.80 27.98 9.49
C PHE A 24 19.93 26.97 10.24
N VAL A 25 19.76 27.10 11.55
CA VAL A 25 18.89 26.21 12.35
C VAL A 25 17.43 26.39 11.95
N VAL A 26 16.95 27.61 11.77
CA VAL A 26 15.56 27.87 11.32
C VAL A 26 15.33 27.35 9.92
N LEU A 27 16.29 27.54 9.00
CA LEU A 27 16.18 27.03 7.63
C LEU A 27 16.15 25.49 7.59
N ALA A 28 17.01 24.84 8.38
CA ALA A 28 17.03 23.37 8.49
C ALA A 28 15.73 22.85 9.07
N ALA A 29 15.18 23.48 10.10
CA ALA A 29 13.88 23.12 10.69
C ALA A 29 12.73 23.30 9.67
N ALA A 30 12.74 24.36 8.88
CA ALA A 30 11.74 24.60 7.83
C ALA A 30 11.82 23.54 6.70
N ILE A 31 13.02 23.11 6.31
CA ILE A 31 13.21 22.06 5.32
C ILE A 31 12.69 20.71 5.84
N VAL A 32 13.00 20.36 7.09
CA VAL A 32 12.49 19.13 7.73
C VAL A 32 10.97 19.16 7.82
N LEU A 33 10.39 20.29 8.21
CA LEU A 33 8.94 20.45 8.29
C LEU A 33 8.29 20.33 6.89
N ALA A 34 8.87 20.97 5.87
CA ALA A 34 8.42 20.85 4.50
C ALA A 34 8.51 19.39 4.02
N PHE A 35 9.59 18.68 4.33
CA PHE A 35 9.76 17.27 3.98
C PHE A 35 8.70 16.39 4.63
N ILE A 36 8.33 16.65 5.90
CA ILE A 36 7.26 15.93 6.62
C ILE A 36 5.88 16.25 6.03
N LEU A 37 5.63 17.49 5.61
CA LEU A 37 4.33 17.93 5.07
C LEU A 37 4.14 17.51 3.61
N PHE A 38 5.21 17.52 2.80
CA PHE A 38 5.17 17.18 1.38
C PHE A 38 5.62 15.75 1.08
N TRP A 39 6.07 14.99 2.10
CA TRP A 39 6.29 13.57 1.91
C TRP A 39 4.98 12.94 1.42
N PRO A 40 4.96 12.31 0.24
CA PRO A 40 3.76 11.62 -0.21
C PRO A 40 3.45 10.56 0.85
N ARG A 41 2.54 10.90 1.72
CA ARG A 41 1.91 9.89 2.56
C ARG A 41 1.24 8.97 1.58
N SER A 42 1.82 7.79 1.38
CA SER A 42 1.09 6.68 0.80
C SER A 42 -0.09 6.48 1.73
N VAL A 43 -1.18 7.17 1.43
CA VAL A 43 -2.46 6.89 2.05
C VAL A 43 -2.76 5.48 1.56
N HIS A 44 -2.39 4.49 2.37
CA HIS A 44 -3.03 3.20 2.26
C HIS A 44 -4.50 3.53 2.47
N HIS A 45 -5.21 3.71 1.36
CA HIS A 45 -6.65 3.61 1.38
C HIS A 45 -6.90 2.16 1.80
N GLU A 46 -7.03 1.97 3.09
CA GLU A 46 -7.74 0.84 3.63
C GLU A 46 -9.13 0.96 3.00
N ALA A 47 -9.30 0.25 1.86
CA ALA A 47 -10.60 0.14 1.24
C ALA A 47 -11.50 -0.42 2.33
N PRO A 48 -12.65 0.24 2.63
CA PRO A 48 -13.58 -0.29 3.62
C PRO A 48 -13.82 -1.76 3.26
N PRO A 49 -13.96 -2.68 4.26
CA PRO A 49 -14.26 -4.05 3.97
C PRO A 49 -15.49 -4.03 3.06
N SER A 50 -15.26 -4.17 1.78
CA SER A 50 -16.34 -4.27 0.82
C SER A 50 -16.99 -5.59 1.16
N LEU A 51 -18.09 -5.53 1.92
CA LEU A 51 -19.09 -6.58 1.97
C LEU A 51 -19.46 -6.81 0.52
N GLY A 52 -18.74 -7.75 -0.10
CA GLY A 52 -18.43 -7.75 -1.51
C GLY A 52 -19.70 -7.95 -2.33
N VAL A 53 -19.96 -6.99 -3.18
CA VAL A 53 -20.72 -7.28 -4.39
C VAL A 53 -20.00 -8.45 -5.05
N ARG A 54 -20.63 -9.63 -5.03
CA ARG A 54 -20.10 -10.82 -5.72
C ARG A 54 -20.01 -10.48 -7.19
N LEU A 55 -18.81 -10.64 -7.75
CA LEU A 55 -18.63 -10.48 -9.18
C LEU A 55 -19.28 -11.66 -9.94
N PRO A 56 -19.68 -11.48 -11.19
CA PRO A 56 -20.19 -12.55 -12.03
C PRO A 56 -19.20 -13.70 -12.13
N PHE A 57 -19.71 -14.94 -12.09
CA PHE A 57 -18.92 -16.15 -12.31
C PHE A 57 -19.74 -17.18 -13.08
N GLY A 58 -20.29 -16.78 -14.21
CA GLY A 58 -20.99 -17.65 -15.15
C GLY A 58 -20.05 -18.46 -16.06
N PRO A 59 -20.59 -19.15 -17.05
CA PRO A 59 -19.77 -20.00 -17.94
C PRO A 59 -18.66 -19.26 -18.67
N ALA A 60 -18.87 -17.99 -19.06
CA ALA A 60 -17.87 -17.17 -19.72
C ALA A 60 -16.71 -16.81 -18.79
N GLU A 61 -17.01 -16.41 -17.55
CA GLU A 61 -16.02 -16.08 -16.53
C GLU A 61 -15.24 -17.32 -16.08
N GLN A 62 -15.92 -18.45 -15.90
CA GLN A 62 -15.30 -19.72 -15.53
C GLN A 62 -14.32 -20.19 -16.62
N SER A 63 -14.72 -20.11 -17.89
CA SER A 63 -13.84 -20.44 -19.03
C SER A 63 -12.60 -19.54 -19.06
N TYR A 64 -12.77 -18.24 -18.76
CA TYR A 64 -11.68 -17.27 -18.80
C TYR A 64 -10.77 -17.35 -17.56
N ALA A 65 -11.28 -17.81 -16.43
CA ALA A 65 -10.52 -17.92 -15.18
C ALA A 65 -9.23 -18.77 -15.33
N GLY A 66 -9.23 -19.74 -16.25
CA GLY A 66 -8.03 -20.51 -16.59
C GLY A 66 -6.90 -19.69 -17.23
N SER A 67 -7.21 -18.49 -17.73
CA SER A 67 -6.21 -17.54 -18.27
C SER A 67 -5.66 -16.59 -17.22
N ILE A 68 -6.08 -16.70 -15.96
CA ILE A 68 -5.59 -15.89 -14.86
C ILE A 68 -4.64 -16.74 -14.02
N ARG A 69 -3.38 -16.28 -13.89
CA ARG A 69 -2.40 -16.91 -13.01
C ARG A 69 -2.20 -16.10 -11.74
N ILE A 70 -2.08 -16.82 -10.64
CA ILE A 70 -1.73 -16.24 -9.33
C ILE A 70 -0.36 -16.80 -8.95
N GLU A 71 0.62 -15.92 -8.82
CA GLU A 71 2.02 -16.29 -8.64
C GLU A 71 2.60 -15.59 -7.41
N SER A 72 3.75 -16.08 -6.93
CA SER A 72 4.55 -15.45 -5.88
C SER A 72 3.77 -15.18 -4.59
N VAL A 73 2.93 -16.14 -4.18
CA VAL A 73 2.13 -16.02 -2.96
C VAL A 73 3.06 -15.96 -1.75
N SER A 74 2.94 -14.91 -0.95
CA SER A 74 3.68 -14.72 0.28
C SER A 74 2.78 -14.17 1.39
N LEU A 75 3.19 -14.37 2.64
CA LEU A 75 2.49 -13.90 3.81
C LEU A 75 3.36 -12.89 4.57
N SER A 76 2.71 -11.84 5.06
CA SER A 76 3.27 -10.97 6.09
C SER A 76 2.28 -10.82 7.23
N ARG A 77 2.79 -10.64 8.44
CA ARG A 77 1.98 -10.39 9.65
C ARG A 77 2.44 -9.10 10.27
N ALA A 78 1.51 -8.29 10.70
CA ALA A 78 1.74 -7.07 11.42
C ALA A 78 0.67 -6.90 12.50
N GLU A 79 1.04 -6.21 13.58
CA GLU A 79 0.10 -5.78 14.59
C GLU A 79 -0.33 -4.34 14.27
N ASN A 80 -1.64 -4.08 14.29
CA ASN A 80 -2.17 -2.72 14.12
C ASN A 80 -2.12 -1.96 15.46
N PHE A 81 -2.49 -0.66 15.43
CA PHE A 81 -2.44 0.18 16.66
C PHE A 81 -3.45 -0.23 17.73
N LEU A 82 -4.37 -1.16 17.42
CA LEU A 82 -5.34 -1.74 18.35
C LEU A 82 -4.83 -3.07 18.92
N HIS A 83 -3.56 -3.40 18.71
CA HIS A 83 -2.94 -4.68 19.10
C HIS A 83 -3.63 -5.90 18.48
N GLN A 84 -4.22 -5.74 17.29
CA GLN A 84 -4.80 -6.82 16.52
C GLN A 84 -3.81 -7.30 15.47
N GLU A 85 -3.62 -8.60 15.39
CA GLU A 85 -2.82 -9.23 14.35
C GLU A 85 -3.56 -9.19 13.01
N VAL A 86 -2.93 -8.62 12.00
CA VAL A 86 -3.41 -8.60 10.61
C VAL A 86 -2.45 -9.43 9.79
N THR A 87 -2.98 -10.43 9.11
CA THR A 87 -2.23 -11.23 8.14
C THR A 87 -2.53 -10.72 6.73
N THR A 88 -1.48 -10.37 6.01
CA THR A 88 -1.56 -9.90 4.63
C THR A 88 -1.02 -10.97 3.70
N VAL A 89 -1.85 -11.38 2.74
CA VAL A 89 -1.49 -12.27 1.64
C VAL A 89 -1.13 -11.42 0.44
N ASN A 90 0.12 -11.50 0.00
CA ASN A 90 0.61 -10.81 -1.20
C ASN A 90 0.78 -11.82 -2.33
N ALA A 91 0.40 -11.44 -3.55
CA ALA A 91 0.59 -12.26 -4.72
C ALA A 91 0.72 -11.40 -5.99
N VAL A 92 1.16 -12.01 -7.07
CA VAL A 92 1.13 -11.41 -8.40
C VAL A 92 -0.02 -12.03 -9.18
N LEU A 93 -0.90 -11.19 -9.71
CA LEU A 93 -2.00 -11.59 -10.58
C LEU A 93 -1.62 -11.29 -12.02
N ALA A 94 -1.55 -12.32 -12.88
CA ALA A 94 -1.24 -12.19 -14.30
C ALA A 94 -2.47 -12.58 -15.15
N ASN A 95 -2.74 -11.79 -16.19
CA ASN A 95 -3.80 -12.01 -17.15
C ASN A 95 -3.18 -12.49 -18.47
N ASP A 96 -3.11 -13.79 -18.68
CA ASP A 96 -2.57 -14.38 -19.93
C ASP A 96 -3.59 -14.39 -21.07
N GLY A 97 -4.82 -13.99 -20.79
CA GLY A 97 -5.87 -13.93 -21.77
C GLY A 97 -5.89 -12.63 -22.60
N ASN A 98 -6.88 -12.50 -23.46
CA ASN A 98 -7.01 -11.43 -24.45
C ASN A 98 -8.07 -10.37 -24.09
N ARG A 99 -8.67 -10.41 -22.89
CA ARG A 99 -9.69 -9.46 -22.44
C ARG A 99 -9.16 -8.62 -21.30
N THR A 100 -9.56 -7.37 -21.28
CA THR A 100 -9.29 -6.44 -20.15
C THR A 100 -10.24 -6.75 -18.99
N LEU A 101 -9.69 -6.79 -17.77
CA LEU A 101 -10.43 -7.05 -16.54
C LEU A 101 -10.55 -5.78 -15.72
N GLN A 102 -11.78 -5.42 -15.34
CA GLN A 102 -12.07 -4.34 -14.39
C GLN A 102 -12.19 -4.84 -12.96
N GLY A 103 -12.48 -6.12 -12.76
CA GLY A 103 -12.57 -6.72 -11.44
C GLY A 103 -12.18 -8.18 -11.48
N VAL A 104 -11.48 -8.61 -10.45
CA VAL A 104 -11.14 -10.01 -10.19
C VAL A 104 -11.44 -10.31 -8.74
N GLN A 105 -12.37 -11.21 -8.50
CA GLN A 105 -12.66 -11.72 -7.17
C GLN A 105 -11.81 -12.96 -6.92
N ILE A 106 -11.04 -12.91 -5.85
CA ILE A 106 -10.23 -14.04 -5.39
C ILE A 106 -10.79 -14.52 -4.05
N THR A 107 -10.88 -15.81 -3.92
CA THR A 107 -11.16 -16.48 -2.66
C THR A 107 -9.88 -17.10 -2.10
N ALA A 108 -9.53 -16.73 -0.89
CA ALA A 108 -8.44 -17.30 -0.12
C ALA A 108 -9.00 -18.32 0.87
N GLU A 109 -8.48 -19.54 0.87
CA GLU A 109 -8.86 -20.63 1.77
C GLU A 109 -7.69 -20.98 2.67
N PHE A 110 -7.89 -20.84 3.97
CA PHE A 110 -6.91 -21.14 5.01
C PHE A 110 -7.24 -22.50 5.63
N TYR A 111 -6.21 -23.31 5.87
CA TYR A 111 -6.37 -24.70 6.30
C TYR A 111 -5.76 -24.95 7.67
N ASP A 112 -6.27 -25.93 8.37
CA ASP A 112 -5.66 -26.47 9.58
C ASP A 112 -4.60 -27.53 9.27
N GLN A 113 -4.09 -28.20 10.32
CA GLN A 113 -3.05 -29.23 10.21
C GLN A 113 -3.56 -30.53 9.53
N VAL A 114 -4.87 -30.73 9.44
CA VAL A 114 -5.49 -31.89 8.78
C VAL A 114 -6.16 -31.53 7.46
N HIS A 115 -5.79 -30.36 6.88
CA HIS A 115 -6.28 -29.85 5.61
C HIS A 115 -7.79 -29.57 5.57
N GLN A 116 -8.40 -29.19 6.68
CA GLN A 116 -9.76 -28.67 6.70
C GLN A 116 -9.73 -27.14 6.56
N VAL A 117 -10.68 -26.59 5.81
CA VAL A 117 -10.82 -25.14 5.65
C VAL A 117 -11.31 -24.55 6.97
N VAL A 118 -10.52 -23.69 7.59
CA VAL A 118 -10.85 -23.00 8.84
C VAL A 118 -11.29 -21.55 8.62
N LEU A 119 -10.94 -20.97 7.48
CA LEU A 119 -11.37 -19.63 7.07
C LEU A 119 -11.41 -19.54 5.56
N GLN A 120 -12.45 -18.90 5.04
CA GLN A 120 -12.59 -18.59 3.62
C GLN A 120 -12.91 -17.10 3.48
N GLU A 121 -12.09 -16.39 2.75
CA GLU A 121 -12.22 -14.94 2.55
C GLU A 121 -12.24 -14.61 1.06
N SER A 122 -13.22 -13.81 0.62
CA SER A 122 -13.35 -13.42 -0.79
C SER A 122 -13.21 -11.92 -0.95
N ARG A 123 -12.34 -11.47 -1.86
CA ARG A 123 -12.08 -10.05 -2.13
C ARG A 123 -12.03 -9.75 -3.61
N ASN A 124 -12.56 -8.58 -4.02
CA ASN A 124 -12.28 -8.02 -5.33
C ASN A 124 -10.93 -7.30 -5.26
N VAL A 125 -9.89 -7.94 -5.78
CA VAL A 125 -8.50 -7.47 -5.67
C VAL A 125 -8.14 -6.36 -6.66
N LEU A 126 -9.01 -6.03 -7.62
CA LEU A 126 -8.85 -4.88 -8.51
C LEU A 126 -9.77 -3.70 -8.12
N ALA A 127 -10.49 -3.77 -7.00
CA ALA A 127 -11.35 -2.66 -6.57
C ALA A 127 -10.51 -1.40 -6.33
N GLY A 128 -10.83 -0.32 -7.05
CA GLY A 128 -10.09 0.95 -6.96
C GLY A 128 -8.73 0.98 -7.68
N SER A 129 -8.35 -0.11 -8.34
CA SER A 129 -7.12 -0.21 -9.15
C SER A 129 -7.40 -0.01 -10.63
N PRO A 130 -6.37 0.32 -11.44
CA PRO A 130 -6.51 0.31 -12.89
C PRO A 130 -6.93 -1.06 -13.42
N ALA A 131 -7.63 -1.07 -14.56
CA ALA A 131 -8.00 -2.32 -15.22
C ALA A 131 -6.76 -3.14 -15.59
N LEU A 132 -6.85 -4.45 -15.40
CA LEU A 132 -5.77 -5.38 -15.78
C LEU A 132 -5.89 -5.72 -17.27
N LEU A 133 -4.92 -5.23 -18.04
CA LEU A 133 -4.87 -5.39 -19.49
C LEU A 133 -4.54 -6.83 -19.90
N PRO A 134 -4.84 -7.23 -21.14
CA PRO A 134 -4.34 -8.46 -21.73
C PRO A 134 -2.81 -8.56 -21.60
N HIS A 135 -2.32 -9.73 -21.21
CA HIS A 135 -0.90 -10.02 -20.98
C HIS A 135 -0.22 -9.12 -19.93
N GLY A 136 -1.02 -8.41 -19.12
CA GLY A 136 -0.55 -7.59 -18.02
C GLY A 136 -0.48 -8.35 -16.70
N SER A 137 0.23 -7.78 -15.74
CA SER A 137 0.28 -8.28 -14.37
C SER A 137 0.20 -7.14 -13.36
N THR A 138 -0.26 -7.44 -12.16
CA THR A 138 -0.33 -6.49 -11.05
C THR A 138 -0.11 -7.20 -9.72
N ASN A 139 0.45 -6.48 -8.75
CA ASN A 139 0.51 -6.96 -7.38
C ASN A 139 -0.86 -6.84 -6.74
N ILE A 140 -1.25 -7.84 -5.99
CA ILE A 140 -2.48 -7.87 -5.21
C ILE A 140 -2.17 -8.12 -3.75
N GLU A 141 -3.03 -7.58 -2.90
CA GLU A 141 -2.96 -7.69 -1.46
C GLU A 141 -4.33 -8.06 -0.90
N ILE A 142 -4.38 -9.07 -0.02
CA ILE A 142 -5.57 -9.49 0.70
C ILE A 142 -5.25 -9.45 2.18
N SER A 143 -5.78 -8.46 2.88
CA SER A 143 -5.65 -8.37 4.33
C SER A 143 -6.77 -9.14 5.02
N VAL A 144 -6.39 -9.97 5.98
CA VAL A 144 -7.28 -10.83 6.76
C VAL A 144 -7.04 -10.58 8.24
N GLU A 145 -8.09 -10.17 8.91
CA GLU A 145 -8.13 -10.02 10.35
C GLU A 145 -8.70 -11.29 10.98
N HIS A 146 -8.27 -11.63 12.19
CA HIS A 146 -8.85 -12.71 13.00
C HIS A 146 -8.83 -14.10 12.32
N ILE A 147 -7.66 -14.53 11.86
CA ILE A 147 -7.50 -15.92 11.42
C ILE A 147 -7.64 -16.85 12.63
N PRO A 148 -8.45 -17.94 12.54
CA PRO A 148 -8.61 -18.89 13.61
C PRO A 148 -7.29 -19.50 14.09
N SER A 149 -7.12 -19.71 15.38
CA SER A 149 -5.89 -20.26 15.98
C SER A 149 -5.54 -21.69 15.49
N MET A 150 -6.52 -22.40 14.91
CA MET A 150 -6.32 -23.72 14.30
C MET A 150 -5.59 -23.66 12.95
N TRP A 151 -5.42 -22.48 12.34
CA TRP A 151 -4.72 -22.34 11.08
C TRP A 151 -3.28 -22.86 11.16
N ASN A 152 -2.85 -23.59 10.15
CA ASN A 152 -1.53 -24.21 10.08
C ASN A 152 -0.37 -23.23 9.77
N ALA A 153 -0.66 -21.92 9.69
CA ALA A 153 0.28 -20.84 9.37
C ALA A 153 0.94 -20.93 7.97
N GLN A 154 0.41 -21.77 7.09
CA GLN A 154 0.88 -21.84 5.70
C GLN A 154 0.13 -20.87 4.78
N PRO A 155 0.70 -20.50 3.61
CA PRO A 155 -0.01 -19.71 2.63
C PRO A 155 -1.35 -20.33 2.25
N PRO A 156 -2.43 -19.50 2.14
CA PRO A 156 -3.74 -20.01 1.73
C PRO A 156 -3.75 -20.47 0.27
N SER A 157 -4.69 -21.32 -0.08
CA SER A 157 -5.02 -21.56 -1.48
C SER A 157 -5.81 -20.37 -2.02
N LEU A 158 -5.36 -19.84 -3.15
CA LEU A 158 -6.00 -18.72 -3.83
C LEU A 158 -6.65 -19.21 -5.13
N ARG A 159 -7.90 -18.82 -5.36
CA ARG A 159 -8.59 -19.12 -6.62
C ARG A 159 -9.51 -17.99 -7.05
N VAL A 160 -9.62 -17.84 -8.37
CA VAL A 160 -10.54 -16.87 -8.98
C VAL A 160 -11.97 -17.38 -8.81
N THR A 161 -12.85 -16.52 -8.27
CA THR A 161 -14.27 -16.84 -8.02
C THR A 161 -15.23 -15.79 -8.58
N GLY A 162 -14.74 -14.82 -9.32
CA GLY A 162 -15.53 -13.82 -10.02
C GLY A 162 -14.68 -12.97 -10.92
N LEU A 163 -15.23 -12.56 -12.07
CA LEU A 163 -14.56 -11.70 -13.04
C LEU A 163 -15.53 -10.62 -13.52
N LEU A 164 -15.01 -9.41 -13.72
CA LEU A 164 -15.69 -8.32 -14.39
C LEU A 164 -14.84 -7.86 -15.57
N PHE A 165 -15.35 -8.09 -16.77
CA PHE A 165 -14.68 -7.64 -17.99
C PHE A 165 -14.94 -6.15 -18.23
N ALA A 166 -13.96 -5.49 -18.87
CA ALA A 166 -14.19 -4.17 -19.43
C ALA A 166 -15.19 -4.26 -20.62
N PRO A 167 -16.00 -3.20 -20.85
CA PRO A 167 -16.92 -3.14 -21.97
C PRO A 167 -16.21 -3.14 -23.32
#